data_0123710f17f41d678bfef84f68bbd7ee
#
_entry.id   0123710f17f41d678bfef84f68bbd7ee
#
_cell.length_a   1.000
_cell.length_b   1.000
_cell.length_c   1.000
_cell.angle_alpha   90.00
_cell.angle_beta   90.00
_cell.angle_gamma   90.00
#
_symmetry.space_group_name_H-M   'P 1'
#
loop_
_entity.id
_entity.type
_entity.pdbx_description
1 polymer ?
#
loop_
_entity_poly.entity_id
_entity_poly.type
_entity_poly.pdbx_seq_one_letter_code
_entity_poly.pdbx_strand_id
1 'polypeptide(L)'
;MLSLLHIENIAVIECADISFDRGFNVLTGETGAGKSIVIDAISAILGQRAYRDMIRTGTTKAVVRAVFTEVPELSWFAEQGVEYDPETVIQREIHLDGKNICRVNGTLVTVSILHKLGLQLINIHGQHDSAALFDEENHLNFLDAFADNQQLFQSYQETFQVVSQLRREIARLSMDEGEKLRRMESLRFQIDEISRANLVSGEDDQLEARRKVLQNAEKLSDAINEGVECLYGSDDSDGAASLMAQAERALSRIARFDDSLSELHERVKDLMYQVQDAAEGLRDSRDTFAYSAEELEQIENRLDTIHRLRRKYGASCDDILEYLENAKQELDRIEFADDHMERLKKKLRKAEKEAVEKAELLRASRKETAAMLSVRILDELRQLDMPKVQFECVFTEIDLCATGADAVAFYMSANAGEALKPMSKVASGGELARIMLAMKNVLAEKDSVNTLIFDEVDTGVSGRAAQKVAQKLRSVAATKQVLCVTHLPQIAALANTHMLIAKAERGGRTYTTVTPLDIEGRKAELARIIGGAVITETTLKSAEEMLRG
;
A
#
# COMPACT_ATOMS: atom_id res chain seq x y z
N MET A 1 -3.09 -10.14 -25.66
CA MET A 1 -1.80 -10.06 -26.38
C MET A 1 -1.46 -8.61 -26.64
N LEU A 2 -0.18 -8.21 -26.63
CA LEU A 2 0.26 -6.86 -27.01
C LEU A 2 0.14 -6.67 -28.52
N SER A 3 -0.70 -5.77 -28.99
CA SER A 3 -0.92 -5.51 -30.41
C SER A 3 -0.18 -4.28 -30.92
N LEU A 4 -0.13 -3.21 -30.10
CA LEU A 4 0.52 -1.96 -30.47
C LEU A 4 1.26 -1.37 -29.25
N LEU A 5 2.46 -0.87 -29.49
CA LEU A 5 3.24 -0.10 -28.54
C LEU A 5 3.61 1.24 -29.16
N HIS A 6 3.10 2.33 -28.58
CA HIS A 6 3.48 3.69 -28.94
C HIS A 6 4.46 4.23 -27.90
N ILE A 7 5.58 4.76 -28.35
CA ILE A 7 6.65 5.32 -27.52
C ILE A 7 6.90 6.75 -27.97
N GLU A 8 6.88 7.70 -27.05
CA GLU A 8 7.19 9.10 -27.31
C GLU A 8 8.19 9.63 -26.26
N ASN A 9 9.27 10.24 -26.74
CA ASN A 9 10.30 10.91 -25.94
C ASN A 9 11.00 9.99 -24.90
N ILE A 10 11.33 8.77 -25.27
CA ILE A 10 12.14 7.87 -24.44
C ILE A 10 13.56 7.75 -25.02
N ALA A 11 14.55 8.15 -24.24
CA ALA A 11 15.97 8.09 -24.57
C ALA A 11 16.27 8.61 -25.99
N VAL A 12 16.66 7.74 -26.91
CA VAL A 12 16.94 8.09 -28.32
C VAL A 12 15.72 7.93 -29.24
N ILE A 13 14.59 7.46 -28.72
CA ILE A 13 13.33 7.34 -29.46
C ILE A 13 12.54 8.63 -29.26
N GLU A 14 12.28 9.39 -30.35
CA GLU A 14 11.39 10.54 -30.32
C GLU A 14 9.94 10.11 -30.43
N CYS A 15 9.61 9.32 -31.44
CA CYS A 15 8.29 8.73 -31.63
C CYS A 15 8.45 7.42 -32.40
N ALA A 16 7.80 6.37 -31.93
CA ALA A 16 7.75 5.08 -32.62
C ALA A 16 6.40 4.38 -32.34
N ASP A 17 5.80 3.85 -33.39
CA ASP A 17 4.65 2.96 -33.35
C ASP A 17 5.11 1.57 -33.76
N ILE A 18 4.96 0.58 -32.87
CA ILE A 18 5.42 -0.78 -33.06
C ILE A 18 4.21 -1.71 -32.98
N SER A 19 3.86 -2.33 -34.09
CA SER A 19 2.80 -3.34 -34.15
C SER A 19 3.37 -4.72 -33.97
N PHE A 20 2.77 -5.52 -33.11
CA PHE A 20 3.15 -6.90 -32.85
C PHE A 20 2.05 -7.85 -33.31
N ASP A 21 2.47 -8.95 -33.93
CA ASP A 21 1.56 -10.00 -34.37
C ASP A 21 1.50 -11.17 -33.38
N ARG A 22 0.57 -12.07 -33.59
CA ARG A 22 0.56 -13.36 -32.90
C ARG A 22 1.80 -14.18 -33.26
N GLY A 23 2.19 -15.08 -32.36
CA GLY A 23 3.32 -15.94 -32.55
C GLY A 23 4.66 -15.28 -32.24
N PHE A 24 5.68 -15.56 -33.05
CA PHE A 24 7.07 -15.21 -32.74
C PHE A 24 7.48 -13.88 -33.39
N ASN A 25 7.61 -12.83 -32.57
CA ASN A 25 8.08 -11.51 -32.96
C ASN A 25 9.54 -11.34 -32.56
N VAL A 26 10.39 -10.93 -33.47
CA VAL A 26 11.81 -10.71 -33.20
C VAL A 26 12.21 -9.29 -33.53
N LEU A 27 12.99 -8.69 -32.65
CA LEU A 27 13.59 -7.38 -32.81
C LEU A 27 15.10 -7.53 -32.94
N THR A 28 15.65 -7.11 -34.10
CA THR A 28 17.10 -7.04 -34.37
C THR A 28 17.55 -5.60 -34.52
N GLY A 29 18.85 -5.38 -34.60
CA GLY A 29 19.46 -4.07 -34.75
C GLY A 29 20.85 -4.03 -34.17
N GLU A 30 21.58 -2.96 -34.41
CA GLU A 30 22.93 -2.75 -33.86
C GLU A 30 22.94 -2.65 -32.34
N THR A 31 24.07 -2.99 -31.72
CA THR A 31 24.29 -2.82 -30.29
C THR A 31 24.12 -1.34 -29.90
N GLY A 32 23.30 -1.05 -28.90
CA GLY A 32 22.97 0.33 -28.53
C GLY A 32 21.98 1.07 -29.46
N ALA A 33 21.37 0.37 -30.45
CA ALA A 33 20.37 0.99 -31.34
C ALA A 33 19.02 1.28 -30.67
N GLY A 34 18.82 0.90 -29.42
CA GLY A 34 17.57 1.13 -28.72
C GLY A 34 16.74 -0.12 -28.48
N LYS A 35 17.31 -1.33 -28.67
CA LYS A 35 16.63 -2.59 -28.40
C LYS A 35 16.13 -2.68 -26.96
N SER A 36 17.02 -2.42 -25.99
CA SER A 36 16.66 -2.41 -24.56
C SER A 36 15.66 -1.31 -24.23
N ILE A 37 15.68 -0.18 -24.96
CA ILE A 37 14.73 0.92 -24.75
C ILE A 37 13.28 0.51 -25.04
N VAL A 38 13.07 -0.39 -26.02
CA VAL A 38 11.73 -0.93 -26.30
C VAL A 38 11.26 -1.80 -25.12
N ILE A 39 12.14 -2.62 -24.56
CA ILE A 39 11.84 -3.45 -23.38
C ILE A 39 11.61 -2.56 -22.14
N ASP A 40 12.43 -1.52 -21.95
CA ASP A 40 12.25 -0.54 -20.88
C ASP A 40 10.91 0.19 -20.99
N ALA A 41 10.49 0.54 -22.22
CA ALA A 41 9.18 1.14 -22.46
C ALA A 41 8.03 0.17 -22.12
N ILE A 42 8.16 -1.12 -22.50
CA ILE A 42 7.20 -2.16 -22.10
C ILE A 42 7.20 -2.32 -20.57
N SER A 43 8.35 -2.40 -19.94
CA SER A 43 8.47 -2.48 -18.48
C SER A 43 7.81 -1.29 -17.79
N ALA A 44 8.01 -0.09 -18.34
CA ALA A 44 7.39 1.12 -17.82
C ALA A 44 5.85 1.05 -17.91
N ILE A 45 5.28 0.63 -19.06
CA ILE A 45 3.82 0.53 -19.23
C ILE A 45 3.19 -0.56 -18.36
N LEU A 46 3.96 -1.56 -17.93
CA LEU A 46 3.54 -2.60 -16.99
C LEU A 46 3.64 -2.16 -15.52
N GLY A 47 3.93 -0.89 -15.24
CA GLY A 47 3.98 -0.37 -13.89
C GLY A 47 5.29 -0.62 -13.14
N GLN A 48 6.35 -1.07 -13.82
CA GLN A 48 7.67 -1.16 -13.21
C GLN A 48 8.27 0.24 -12.94
N ARG A 49 9.36 0.29 -12.16
CA ARG A 49 10.00 1.56 -11.81
C ARG A 49 10.58 2.22 -13.06
N ALA A 50 10.14 3.43 -13.34
CA ALA A 50 10.69 4.26 -14.41
C ALA A 50 11.64 5.31 -13.83
N TYR A 51 12.77 5.50 -14.48
CA TYR A 51 13.80 6.44 -14.06
C TYR A 51 13.71 7.72 -14.92
N ARG A 52 14.17 8.85 -14.37
CA ARG A 52 14.14 10.16 -15.07
C ARG A 52 15.07 10.19 -16.28
N ASP A 53 16.13 9.40 -16.27
CA ASP A 53 17.09 9.24 -17.36
C ASP A 53 16.49 8.53 -18.60
N MET A 54 15.34 7.87 -18.44
CA MET A 54 14.56 7.38 -19.59
C MET A 54 13.99 8.51 -20.44
N ILE A 55 13.79 9.71 -19.89
CA ILE A 55 13.19 10.84 -20.63
C ILE A 55 14.23 11.41 -21.58
N ARG A 56 13.83 11.60 -22.85
CA ARG A 56 14.69 12.16 -23.91
C ARG A 56 15.20 13.55 -23.50
N THR A 57 16.51 13.74 -23.64
CA THR A 57 17.16 15.02 -23.33
C THR A 57 16.53 16.17 -24.12
N GLY A 58 16.10 17.20 -23.41
CA GLY A 58 15.44 18.38 -23.99
C GLY A 58 13.93 18.30 -24.05
N THR A 59 13.31 17.24 -23.48
CA THR A 59 11.86 17.13 -23.30
C THR A 59 11.48 17.12 -21.82
N THR A 60 10.24 17.45 -21.51
CA THR A 60 9.73 17.53 -20.12
C THR A 60 9.01 16.28 -19.67
N LYS A 61 8.60 15.42 -20.62
CA LYS A 61 7.90 14.16 -20.36
C LYS A 61 8.18 13.12 -21.44
N ALA A 62 8.05 11.86 -21.03
CA ALA A 62 7.96 10.71 -21.92
C ALA A 62 6.56 10.11 -21.83
N VAL A 63 6.07 9.52 -22.92
CA VAL A 63 4.77 8.85 -22.98
C VAL A 63 4.93 7.45 -23.56
N VAL A 64 4.34 6.47 -22.91
CA VAL A 64 4.17 5.13 -23.45
C VAL A 64 2.69 4.80 -23.47
N ARG A 65 2.22 4.23 -24.58
CA ARG A 65 0.88 3.68 -24.73
C ARG A 65 0.96 2.27 -25.28
N ALA A 66 0.22 1.35 -24.71
CA ALA A 66 0.12 -0.02 -25.19
C ALA A 66 -1.34 -0.38 -25.40
N VAL A 67 -1.61 -1.11 -26.47
CA VAL A 67 -2.91 -1.72 -26.76
C VAL A 67 -2.78 -3.22 -26.63
N PHE A 68 -3.61 -3.79 -25.76
CA PHE A 68 -3.69 -5.24 -25.55
C PHE A 68 -5.00 -5.75 -26.11
N THR A 69 -4.95 -6.76 -26.93
CA THR A 69 -6.13 -7.44 -27.48
C THR A 69 -6.34 -8.80 -26.81
N GLU A 70 -7.59 -9.27 -26.81
CA GLU A 70 -7.97 -10.55 -26.20
C GLU A 70 -7.57 -10.66 -24.71
N VAL A 71 -7.70 -9.56 -23.99
CA VAL A 71 -7.53 -9.57 -22.54
C VAL A 71 -8.70 -10.31 -21.92
N PRO A 72 -8.50 -11.33 -21.07
CA PRO A 72 -9.60 -11.98 -20.36
C PRO A 72 -10.22 -11.03 -19.34
N GLU A 73 -11.46 -11.29 -18.96
CA GLU A 73 -12.13 -10.54 -17.87
C GLU A 73 -11.47 -10.89 -16.52
N LEU A 74 -10.49 -10.08 -16.13
CA LEU A 74 -9.77 -10.23 -14.87
C LEU A 74 -10.56 -9.57 -13.72
N SER A 75 -10.56 -10.18 -12.54
CA SER A 75 -11.17 -9.59 -11.32
C SER A 75 -10.64 -8.20 -11.00
N TRP A 76 -9.42 -7.91 -11.43
CA TRP A 76 -8.75 -6.63 -11.28
C TRP A 76 -9.60 -5.44 -11.79
N PHE A 77 -10.33 -5.60 -12.92
CA PHE A 77 -11.15 -4.52 -13.48
C PHE A 77 -12.28 -4.12 -12.53
N ALA A 78 -13.00 -5.12 -12.01
CA ALA A 78 -14.08 -4.88 -11.05
C ALA A 78 -13.56 -4.33 -9.71
N GLU A 79 -12.45 -4.85 -9.20
CA GLU A 79 -11.84 -4.41 -7.95
C GLU A 79 -11.35 -2.96 -8.01
N GLN A 80 -10.89 -2.49 -9.17
CA GLN A 80 -10.36 -1.13 -9.34
C GLN A 80 -11.38 -0.15 -9.95
N GLY A 81 -12.60 -0.60 -10.28
CA GLY A 81 -13.64 0.22 -10.87
C GLY A 81 -13.28 0.73 -12.28
N VAL A 82 -12.48 -0.05 -13.01
CA VAL A 82 -12.10 0.23 -14.40
C VAL A 82 -13.04 -0.56 -15.32
N GLU A 83 -13.58 0.10 -16.33
CA GLU A 83 -14.42 -0.57 -17.32
C GLU A 83 -13.60 -1.62 -18.09
N TYR A 84 -14.10 -2.85 -18.12
CA TYR A 84 -13.46 -3.93 -18.85
C TYR A 84 -13.71 -3.80 -20.34
N ASP A 85 -12.65 -3.93 -21.13
CA ASP A 85 -12.69 -4.05 -22.58
C ASP A 85 -11.67 -5.13 -23.00
N PRO A 86 -12.06 -6.11 -23.84
CA PRO A 86 -11.12 -7.06 -24.44
C PRO A 86 -9.95 -6.38 -25.18
N GLU A 87 -10.15 -5.16 -25.68
CA GLU A 87 -9.11 -4.29 -26.21
C GLU A 87 -8.73 -3.26 -25.14
N THR A 88 -7.83 -3.64 -24.23
CA THR A 88 -7.42 -2.80 -23.12
C THR A 88 -6.28 -1.86 -23.53
N VAL A 89 -6.49 -0.56 -23.34
CA VAL A 89 -5.50 0.48 -23.61
C VAL A 89 -4.87 0.94 -22.30
N ILE A 90 -3.54 0.83 -22.23
CA ILE A 90 -2.76 1.32 -21.10
C ILE A 90 -1.91 2.49 -21.56
N GLN A 91 -1.87 3.58 -20.78
CA GLN A 91 -1.03 4.74 -21.03
C GLN A 91 -0.29 5.14 -19.75
N ARG A 92 1.00 5.46 -19.89
CA ARG A 92 1.80 6.04 -18.81
C ARG A 92 2.57 7.25 -19.30
N GLU A 93 2.46 8.35 -18.56
CA GLU A 93 3.25 9.57 -18.74
C GLU A 93 4.24 9.69 -17.58
N ILE A 94 5.51 9.90 -17.90
CA ILE A 94 6.61 10.04 -16.95
C ILE A 94 7.15 11.46 -17.10
N HIS A 95 7.10 12.26 -16.04
CA HIS A 95 7.51 13.64 -16.03
C HIS A 95 8.85 13.83 -15.32
N LEU A 96 9.63 14.84 -15.75
CA LEU A 96 10.93 15.19 -15.14
C LEU A 96 10.83 15.57 -13.66
N ASP A 97 9.69 16.13 -13.23
CA ASP A 97 9.42 16.44 -11.82
C ASP A 97 9.18 15.19 -10.95
N GLY A 98 9.17 14.00 -11.57
CA GLY A 98 8.96 12.72 -10.92
C GLY A 98 7.49 12.27 -10.88
N LYS A 99 6.56 13.10 -11.38
CA LYS A 99 5.15 12.73 -11.47
C LYS A 99 4.94 11.65 -12.53
N ASN A 100 4.15 10.64 -12.19
CA ASN A 100 3.72 9.59 -13.10
C ASN A 100 2.19 9.62 -13.22
N ILE A 101 1.68 9.63 -14.44
CA ILE A 101 0.24 9.58 -14.73
C ILE A 101 -0.03 8.28 -15.49
N CYS A 102 -0.78 7.36 -14.87
CA CYS A 102 -1.15 6.08 -15.48
C CYS A 102 -2.64 6.05 -15.74
N ARG A 103 -3.03 5.52 -16.92
CA ARG A 103 -4.43 5.30 -17.29
C ARG A 103 -4.62 3.90 -17.86
N VAL A 104 -5.74 3.29 -17.51
CA VAL A 104 -6.21 2.03 -18.10
C VAL A 104 -7.64 2.30 -18.62
N ASN A 105 -7.87 2.11 -19.90
CA ASN A 105 -9.14 2.44 -20.59
C ASN A 105 -9.64 3.86 -20.25
N GLY A 106 -8.69 4.84 -20.18
CA GLY A 106 -8.98 6.24 -19.83
C GLY A 106 -9.06 6.52 -18.33
N THR A 107 -9.27 5.52 -17.48
CA THR A 107 -9.38 5.67 -16.02
C THR A 107 -8.01 5.84 -15.38
N LEU A 108 -7.87 6.82 -14.49
CA LEU A 108 -6.64 7.08 -13.74
C LEU A 108 -6.39 5.98 -12.69
N VAL A 109 -5.18 5.42 -12.69
CA VAL A 109 -4.74 4.43 -11.71
C VAL A 109 -3.37 4.78 -11.16
N THR A 110 -3.01 4.25 -9.98
CA THR A 110 -1.66 4.41 -9.44
C THR A 110 -0.69 3.44 -10.11
N VAL A 111 0.62 3.73 -10.03
CA VAL A 111 1.67 2.84 -10.56
C VAL A 111 1.60 1.43 -9.92
N SER A 112 1.30 1.35 -8.63
CA SER A 112 1.17 0.07 -7.91
C SER A 112 -0.04 -0.75 -8.41
N ILE A 113 -1.16 -0.10 -8.69
CA ILE A 113 -2.36 -0.73 -9.25
C ILE A 113 -2.08 -1.20 -10.68
N LEU A 114 -1.43 -0.35 -11.50
CA LEU A 114 -1.00 -0.71 -12.85
C LEU A 114 -0.05 -1.92 -12.85
N HIS A 115 0.90 -1.97 -11.90
CA HIS A 115 1.83 -3.09 -11.80
C HIS A 115 1.14 -4.44 -11.57
N LYS A 116 0.09 -4.46 -10.74
CA LYS A 116 -0.72 -5.67 -10.52
C LYS A 116 -1.42 -6.16 -11.80
N LEU A 117 -1.88 -5.24 -12.64
CA LEU A 117 -2.43 -5.59 -13.95
C LEU A 117 -1.32 -6.08 -14.89
N GLY A 118 -0.19 -5.36 -14.92
CA GLY A 118 0.95 -5.69 -15.80
C GLY A 118 1.45 -7.12 -15.63
N LEU A 119 1.52 -7.62 -14.39
CA LEU A 119 1.89 -9.01 -14.08
C LEU A 119 0.92 -10.06 -14.65
N GLN A 120 -0.32 -9.68 -14.95
CA GLN A 120 -1.33 -10.57 -15.54
C GLN A 120 -1.40 -10.48 -17.08
N LEU A 121 -0.72 -9.50 -17.70
CA LEU A 121 -0.75 -9.26 -19.14
C LEU A 121 0.51 -9.74 -19.85
N ILE A 122 1.68 -9.45 -19.30
CA ILE A 122 2.98 -9.79 -19.89
C ILE A 122 3.92 -10.34 -18.83
N ASN A 123 4.65 -11.39 -19.18
CA ASN A 123 5.80 -11.85 -18.41
C ASN A 123 7.09 -11.51 -19.18
N ILE A 124 7.97 -10.71 -18.55
CA ILE A 124 9.26 -10.29 -19.13
C ILE A 124 10.35 -11.18 -18.57
N HIS A 125 11.01 -11.92 -19.41
CA HIS A 125 12.15 -12.78 -19.10
C HIS A 125 13.45 -12.10 -19.51
N GLY A 126 13.99 -11.22 -18.64
CA GLY A 126 15.20 -10.44 -18.86
C GLY A 126 16.27 -10.68 -17.80
N GLN A 127 17.30 -9.83 -17.83
CA GLN A 127 18.45 -9.90 -16.93
C GLN A 127 18.06 -9.77 -15.43
N HIS A 128 17.02 -9.02 -15.11
CA HIS A 128 16.53 -8.84 -13.73
C HIS A 128 15.77 -10.05 -13.19
N ASP A 129 15.02 -10.75 -14.03
CA ASP A 129 14.31 -11.98 -13.64
C ASP A 129 15.25 -13.17 -13.46
N SER A 130 16.39 -13.13 -14.13
CA SER A 130 17.45 -14.12 -13.91
C SER A 130 17.92 -14.10 -12.46
N ALA A 131 18.03 -12.93 -11.85
CA ALA A 131 18.38 -12.79 -10.44
C ALA A 131 17.33 -13.44 -9.50
N ALA A 132 16.04 -13.33 -9.82
CA ALA A 132 14.97 -13.93 -9.01
C ALA A 132 14.99 -15.47 -9.00
N LEU A 133 15.38 -16.11 -10.13
CA LEU A 133 15.54 -17.57 -10.22
C LEU A 133 16.78 -18.09 -9.48
N PHE A 134 17.79 -17.23 -9.22
CA PHE A 134 18.95 -17.58 -8.40
C PHE A 134 18.74 -17.35 -6.92
N ASP A 135 17.71 -16.61 -6.56
CA ASP A 135 17.36 -16.33 -5.17
C ASP A 135 16.58 -17.51 -4.59
N GLU A 136 17.21 -18.20 -3.64
CA GLU A 136 16.63 -19.38 -3.00
C GLU A 136 15.30 -19.07 -2.30
N GLU A 137 15.06 -17.82 -1.88
CA GLU A 137 13.80 -17.40 -1.24
C GLU A 137 12.61 -17.51 -2.21
N ASN A 138 12.85 -17.45 -3.52
CA ASN A 138 11.81 -17.55 -4.53
C ASN A 138 11.52 -18.97 -5.02
N HIS A 139 12.39 -19.93 -4.73
CA HIS A 139 12.27 -21.29 -5.29
C HIS A 139 10.99 -22.01 -4.86
N LEU A 140 10.55 -21.79 -3.64
CA LEU A 140 9.28 -22.32 -3.15
C LEU A 140 8.08 -21.75 -3.93
N ASN A 141 8.10 -20.44 -4.22
CA ASN A 141 7.04 -19.78 -4.98
C ASN A 141 6.98 -20.32 -6.43
N PHE A 142 8.12 -20.56 -7.05
CA PHE A 142 8.17 -21.17 -8.38
C PHE A 142 7.64 -22.61 -8.39
N LEU A 143 7.97 -23.40 -7.36
CA LEU A 143 7.44 -24.73 -7.20
C LEU A 143 5.93 -24.73 -7.00
N ASP A 144 5.43 -23.87 -6.12
CA ASP A 144 3.99 -23.74 -5.85
C ASP A 144 3.20 -23.20 -7.04
N ALA A 145 3.79 -22.31 -7.85
CA ALA A 145 3.19 -21.85 -9.10
C ALA A 145 3.07 -22.98 -10.15
N PHE A 146 4.01 -23.95 -10.14
CA PHE A 146 3.96 -25.12 -11.01
C PHE A 146 2.99 -26.20 -10.49
N ALA A 147 2.77 -26.23 -9.17
CA ALA A 147 1.90 -27.17 -8.49
C ALA A 147 0.41 -26.76 -8.60
N ASP A 148 -0.47 -27.73 -8.72
CA ASP A 148 -1.92 -27.50 -8.58
C ASP A 148 -2.33 -27.78 -7.11
N ASN A 149 -1.72 -27.06 -6.16
CA ASN A 149 -1.86 -27.26 -4.72
C ASN A 149 -2.56 -26.10 -4.00
N GLN A 150 -3.20 -25.20 -4.71
CA GLN A 150 -3.79 -23.98 -4.17
C GLN A 150 -4.78 -24.23 -3.03
N GLN A 151 -5.59 -25.29 -3.12
CA GLN A 151 -6.54 -25.66 -2.06
C GLN A 151 -5.83 -26.16 -0.77
N LEU A 152 -4.77 -26.96 -0.92
CA LEU A 152 -3.96 -27.43 0.21
C LEU A 152 -3.25 -26.25 0.88
N PHE A 153 -2.70 -25.36 0.09
CA PHE A 153 -2.03 -24.15 0.58
C PHE A 153 -3.00 -23.23 1.34
N GLN A 154 -4.18 -22.96 0.78
CA GLN A 154 -5.20 -22.16 1.43
C GLN A 154 -5.67 -22.79 2.76
N SER A 155 -5.94 -24.11 2.76
CA SER A 155 -6.33 -24.82 3.97
C SER A 155 -5.26 -24.77 5.07
N TYR A 156 -3.98 -24.85 4.69
CA TYR A 156 -2.87 -24.64 5.60
C TYR A 156 -2.83 -23.21 6.15
N GLN A 157 -2.93 -22.21 5.27
CA GLN A 157 -2.88 -20.79 5.64
C GLN A 157 -3.96 -20.44 6.67
N GLU A 158 -5.20 -20.90 6.48
CA GLU A 158 -6.29 -20.67 7.42
C GLU A 158 -5.94 -21.20 8.82
N THR A 159 -5.37 -22.40 8.88
CA THR A 159 -4.96 -22.99 10.16
C THR A 159 -3.76 -22.27 10.77
N PHE A 160 -2.78 -21.90 9.95
CA PHE A 160 -1.61 -21.15 10.41
C PHE A 160 -1.98 -19.74 10.93
N GLN A 161 -2.98 -19.08 10.34
CA GLN A 161 -3.51 -17.82 10.87
C GLN A 161 -4.02 -17.98 12.30
N VAL A 162 -4.74 -19.08 12.59
CA VAL A 162 -5.19 -19.40 13.96
C VAL A 162 -4.01 -19.62 14.90
N VAL A 163 -2.99 -20.40 14.48
CA VAL A 163 -1.75 -20.58 15.24
C VAL A 163 -1.07 -19.27 15.54
N SER A 164 -0.93 -18.41 14.51
CA SER A 164 -0.29 -17.10 14.63
C SER A 164 -1.05 -16.14 15.56
N GLN A 165 -2.38 -16.17 15.51
CA GLN A 165 -3.22 -15.39 16.43
C GLN A 165 -3.05 -15.87 17.88
N LEU A 166 -3.13 -17.20 18.12
CA LEU A 166 -2.96 -17.77 19.44
C LEU A 166 -1.56 -17.51 20.00
N ARG A 167 -0.50 -17.61 19.20
CA ARG A 167 0.87 -17.27 19.61
C ARG A 167 1.00 -15.79 20.02
N ARG A 168 0.39 -14.87 19.26
CA ARG A 168 0.38 -13.45 19.61
C ARG A 168 -0.39 -13.17 20.90
N GLU A 169 -1.54 -13.82 21.08
CA GLU A 169 -2.35 -13.67 22.28
C GLU A 169 -1.60 -14.18 23.52
N ILE A 170 -0.98 -15.36 23.42
CA ILE A 170 -0.12 -15.93 24.48
C ILE A 170 1.06 -15.00 24.78
N ALA A 171 1.73 -14.48 23.74
CA ALA A 171 2.86 -13.56 23.92
C ALA A 171 2.46 -12.24 24.61
N ARG A 172 1.26 -11.73 24.34
CA ARG A 172 0.70 -10.53 25.02
C ARG A 172 0.40 -10.80 26.49
N LEU A 173 0.00 -12.02 26.83
CA LEU A 173 -0.33 -12.41 28.20
C LEU A 173 0.89 -12.93 28.98
N SER A 174 1.96 -13.34 28.32
CA SER A 174 3.21 -13.77 28.93
C SER A 174 4.09 -12.56 29.26
N MET A 175 3.67 -11.77 30.24
CA MET A 175 4.51 -10.74 30.84
C MET A 175 5.45 -11.35 31.88
N ASP A 176 6.64 -10.74 32.05
CA ASP A 176 7.49 -11.04 33.20
C ASP A 176 6.70 -10.81 34.51
N GLU A 177 6.89 -11.67 35.50
CA GLU A 177 6.11 -11.68 36.73
C GLU A 177 6.18 -10.30 37.46
N GLY A 178 7.35 -9.64 37.40
CA GLY A 178 7.53 -8.31 37.94
C GLY A 178 6.83 -7.21 37.13
N GLU A 179 6.67 -7.39 35.84
CA GLU A 179 5.93 -6.48 34.96
C GLU A 179 4.42 -6.69 35.11
N LYS A 180 3.98 -7.94 35.24
CA LYS A 180 2.61 -8.32 35.54
C LYS A 180 2.14 -7.69 36.87
N LEU A 181 2.94 -7.81 37.94
CA LEU A 181 2.59 -7.24 39.24
C LEU A 181 2.45 -5.71 39.17
N ARG A 182 3.42 -5.05 38.56
CA ARG A 182 3.37 -3.57 38.35
C ARG A 182 2.16 -3.15 37.52
N ARG A 183 1.82 -3.92 36.51
CA ARG A 183 0.66 -3.61 35.67
C ARG A 183 -0.65 -3.78 36.43
N MET A 184 -0.77 -4.87 37.22
CA MET A 184 -1.93 -5.11 38.10
C MET A 184 -2.11 -4.00 39.14
N GLU A 185 -1.02 -3.59 39.80
CA GLU A 185 -1.06 -2.49 40.77
C GLU A 185 -1.48 -1.18 40.11
N SER A 186 -0.95 -0.88 38.94
CA SER A 186 -1.34 0.30 38.16
C SER A 186 -2.81 0.29 37.77
N LEU A 187 -3.30 -0.85 37.24
CA LEU A 187 -4.71 -1.00 36.87
C LEU A 187 -5.64 -0.89 38.08
N ARG A 188 -5.30 -1.55 39.20
CA ARG A 188 -6.08 -1.44 40.43
C ARG A 188 -6.17 -0.01 40.92
N PHE A 189 -5.05 0.74 40.88
CA PHE A 189 -5.05 2.16 41.24
C PHE A 189 -5.95 2.98 40.31
N GLN A 190 -5.86 2.79 39.01
CA GLN A 190 -6.67 3.50 38.01
C GLN A 190 -8.16 3.20 38.16
N ILE A 191 -8.50 1.92 38.34
CA ILE A 191 -9.88 1.46 38.56
C ILE A 191 -10.44 2.08 39.85
N ASP A 192 -9.67 2.08 40.95
CA ASP A 192 -10.08 2.64 42.23
C ASP A 192 -10.26 4.18 42.14
N GLU A 193 -9.30 4.87 41.46
CA GLU A 193 -9.38 6.34 41.28
C GLU A 193 -10.64 6.74 40.49
N ILE A 194 -10.92 6.03 39.35
CA ILE A 194 -12.10 6.34 38.52
C ILE A 194 -13.40 5.91 39.23
N SER A 195 -13.40 4.72 39.85
CA SER A 195 -14.60 4.21 40.53
C SER A 195 -15.04 5.07 41.71
N ARG A 196 -14.07 5.56 42.50
CA ARG A 196 -14.35 6.51 43.60
C ARG A 196 -14.97 7.83 43.11
N ALA A 197 -14.65 8.24 41.92
CA ALA A 197 -15.22 9.45 41.35
C ALA A 197 -16.71 9.29 40.97
N ASN A 198 -17.20 8.05 40.83
CA ASN A 198 -18.59 7.71 40.56
C ASN A 198 -19.20 8.56 39.42
N LEU A 199 -18.53 8.53 38.24
CA LEU A 199 -18.92 9.28 37.06
C LEU A 199 -20.20 8.74 36.45
N VAL A 200 -20.98 9.65 35.86
CA VAL A 200 -22.18 9.33 35.10
C VAL A 200 -21.98 9.77 33.65
N SER A 201 -22.53 8.98 32.70
CA SER A 201 -22.49 9.30 31.26
C SER A 201 -23.10 10.68 30.98
N GLY A 202 -22.37 11.55 30.27
CA GLY A 202 -22.79 12.90 29.92
C GLY A 202 -22.84 13.90 31.11
N GLU A 203 -22.30 13.53 32.28
CA GLU A 203 -22.31 14.38 33.49
C GLU A 203 -21.55 15.70 33.26
N ASP A 204 -20.44 15.65 32.54
CA ASP A 204 -19.63 16.85 32.26
C ASP A 204 -20.40 17.90 31.47
N ASP A 205 -21.10 17.49 30.42
CA ASP A 205 -21.91 18.41 29.60
C ASP A 205 -23.06 19.00 30.39
N GLN A 206 -23.73 18.18 31.20
CA GLN A 206 -24.82 18.65 32.06
C GLN A 206 -24.35 19.65 33.12
N LEU A 207 -23.24 19.36 33.79
CA LEU A 207 -22.65 20.23 34.80
C LEU A 207 -22.10 21.52 34.19
N GLU A 208 -21.47 21.47 33.02
CA GLU A 208 -21.01 22.67 32.30
C GLU A 208 -22.17 23.57 31.89
N ALA A 209 -23.26 22.97 31.37
CA ALA A 209 -24.46 23.73 31.06
C ALA A 209 -25.06 24.39 32.32
N ARG A 210 -25.16 23.63 33.44
CA ARG A 210 -25.69 24.13 34.69
C ARG A 210 -24.80 25.21 35.30
N ARG A 211 -23.47 25.04 35.28
CA ARG A 211 -22.50 26.05 35.71
C ARG A 211 -22.69 27.38 34.97
N LYS A 212 -22.84 27.34 33.62
CA LYS A 212 -23.09 28.56 32.84
C LYS A 212 -24.36 29.31 33.27
N VAL A 213 -25.42 28.57 33.59
CA VAL A 213 -26.67 29.16 34.07
C VAL A 213 -26.45 29.83 35.44
N LEU A 214 -25.80 29.12 36.37
CA LEU A 214 -25.54 29.65 37.72
C LEU A 214 -24.57 30.85 37.73
N GLN A 215 -23.50 30.80 36.92
CA GLN A 215 -22.58 31.93 36.78
C GLN A 215 -23.25 33.19 36.20
N ASN A 216 -24.25 33.01 35.33
CA ASN A 216 -25.03 34.14 34.87
C ASN A 216 -25.98 34.65 35.94
N ALA A 217 -26.59 33.74 36.74
CA ALA A 217 -27.41 34.12 37.90
C ALA A 217 -26.62 34.83 39.01
N GLU A 218 -25.36 34.35 39.26
CA GLU A 218 -24.42 35.00 40.17
C GLU A 218 -24.14 36.46 39.78
N LYS A 219 -23.76 36.69 38.50
CA LYS A 219 -23.49 38.04 37.99
C LYS A 219 -24.72 38.96 38.09
N LEU A 220 -25.92 38.40 37.85
CA LEU A 220 -27.17 39.12 37.96
C LEU A 220 -27.45 39.47 39.45
N SER A 221 -27.26 38.48 40.33
CA SER A 221 -27.42 38.68 41.79
C SER A 221 -26.45 39.71 42.32
N ASP A 222 -25.16 39.65 41.94
CA ASP A 222 -24.13 40.62 42.34
C ASP A 222 -24.49 42.04 41.89
N ALA A 223 -24.87 42.18 40.59
CA ALA A 223 -25.26 43.47 40.07
C ALA A 223 -26.52 44.05 40.75
N ILE A 224 -27.50 43.19 41.09
CA ILE A 224 -28.70 43.57 41.83
C ILE A 224 -28.32 43.97 43.25
N ASN A 225 -27.48 43.20 43.94
CA ASN A 225 -27.03 43.53 45.31
C ASN A 225 -26.26 44.85 45.35
N GLU A 226 -25.32 45.08 44.42
CA GLU A 226 -24.61 46.34 44.26
C GLU A 226 -25.59 47.50 44.01
N GLY A 227 -26.58 47.32 43.15
CA GLY A 227 -27.62 48.30 42.86
C GLY A 227 -28.49 48.62 44.11
N VAL A 228 -28.88 47.57 44.85
CA VAL A 228 -29.63 47.72 46.09
C VAL A 228 -28.78 48.49 47.14
N GLU A 229 -27.50 48.12 47.28
CA GLU A 229 -26.60 48.80 48.24
C GLU A 229 -26.40 50.27 47.87
N CYS A 230 -26.23 50.60 46.60
CA CYS A 230 -26.14 51.97 46.13
C CYS A 230 -27.42 52.80 46.44
N LEU A 231 -28.60 52.19 46.31
CA LEU A 231 -29.86 52.87 46.42
C LEU A 231 -30.38 52.93 47.90
N TYR A 232 -30.28 51.81 48.61
CA TYR A 232 -30.70 51.75 50.05
C TYR A 232 -29.60 52.09 51.04
N GLY A 233 -28.35 51.83 50.72
CA GLY A 233 -27.20 51.90 51.60
C GLY A 233 -26.84 50.54 52.20
N SER A 234 -25.72 50.56 52.96
CA SER A 234 -25.23 49.47 53.78
C SER A 234 -25.13 49.91 55.26
N ASP A 235 -24.68 49.02 56.16
CA ASP A 235 -24.47 49.35 57.57
C ASP A 235 -23.48 50.51 57.76
N ASP A 236 -22.54 50.70 56.78
CA ASP A 236 -21.48 51.70 56.86
C ASP A 236 -21.70 52.95 55.97
N SER A 237 -22.74 52.95 55.12
CA SER A 237 -22.96 54.01 54.13
C SER A 237 -24.43 54.31 53.86
N ASP A 238 -24.77 55.61 53.76
CA ASP A 238 -26.10 56.07 53.33
C ASP A 238 -26.30 55.79 51.80
N GLY A 239 -27.42 55.16 51.46
CA GLY A 239 -27.81 55.00 50.07
C GLY A 239 -28.49 56.24 49.49
N ALA A 240 -28.63 56.24 48.18
CA ALA A 240 -29.20 57.34 47.41
C ALA A 240 -30.61 57.74 47.93
N ALA A 241 -31.45 56.78 48.31
CA ALA A 241 -32.77 57.06 48.92
C ALA A 241 -32.68 57.82 50.24
N SER A 242 -31.73 57.43 51.10
CA SER A 242 -31.49 58.15 52.40
C SER A 242 -30.97 59.54 52.13
N LEU A 243 -29.99 59.69 51.26
CA LEU A 243 -29.42 61.00 50.90
C LEU A 243 -30.45 61.93 50.26
N MET A 244 -31.31 61.43 49.42
CA MET A 244 -32.41 62.18 48.81
C MET A 244 -33.43 62.59 49.84
N ALA A 245 -33.78 61.72 50.76
CA ALA A 245 -34.66 62.09 51.91
C ALA A 245 -34.04 63.13 52.81
N GLN A 246 -32.73 63.12 53.01
CA GLN A 246 -32.03 64.18 53.75
C GLN A 246 -32.07 65.50 53.00
N ALA A 247 -31.85 65.48 51.66
CA ALA A 247 -31.92 66.67 50.83
C ALA A 247 -33.33 67.28 50.82
N GLU A 248 -34.37 66.42 50.65
CA GLU A 248 -35.77 66.86 50.76
C GLU A 248 -36.09 67.54 52.07
N ARG A 249 -35.70 66.90 53.18
CA ARG A 249 -35.91 67.48 54.51
C ARG A 249 -35.18 68.82 54.70
N ALA A 250 -34.01 69.00 54.14
CA ALA A 250 -33.29 70.26 54.21
C ALA A 250 -33.99 71.38 53.41
N LEU A 251 -34.46 71.05 52.20
CA LEU A 251 -35.18 71.96 51.32
C LEU A 251 -36.58 72.31 51.86
N SER A 252 -37.31 71.40 52.46
CA SER A 252 -38.63 71.64 53.02
C SER A 252 -38.62 72.73 54.10
N ARG A 253 -37.51 72.89 54.84
CA ARG A 253 -37.36 73.90 55.85
C ARG A 253 -37.25 75.31 55.28
N ILE A 254 -36.76 75.44 54.04
CA ILE A 254 -36.48 76.74 53.42
C ILE A 254 -37.44 77.06 52.29
N ALA A 255 -38.16 76.09 51.71
CA ALA A 255 -39.08 76.21 50.57
C ALA A 255 -40.16 77.31 50.80
N ARG A 256 -40.57 77.53 52.04
CA ARG A 256 -41.58 78.56 52.41
C ARG A 256 -41.09 80.00 52.26
N PHE A 257 -39.79 80.19 52.01
CA PHE A 257 -39.20 81.56 51.99
C PHE A 257 -38.99 82.11 50.59
N ASP A 258 -39.07 81.26 49.54
CA ASP A 258 -38.86 81.67 48.16
C ASP A 258 -39.55 80.66 47.22
N ASP A 259 -40.29 81.15 46.24
CA ASP A 259 -41.06 80.35 45.31
C ASP A 259 -40.15 79.45 44.45
N SER A 260 -38.95 79.89 44.10
CA SER A 260 -37.99 79.10 43.33
C SER A 260 -37.44 77.92 44.14
N LEU A 261 -37.29 78.12 45.47
CA LEU A 261 -36.89 77.03 46.36
C LEU A 261 -38.04 76.04 46.65
N SER A 262 -39.29 76.53 46.58
CA SER A 262 -40.45 75.63 46.65
C SER A 262 -40.54 74.73 45.42
N GLU A 263 -40.26 75.27 44.24
CA GLU A 263 -40.23 74.46 42.97
C GLU A 263 -39.10 73.45 43.00
N LEU A 264 -37.92 73.78 43.47
CA LEU A 264 -36.80 72.90 43.72
C LEU A 264 -37.12 71.79 44.73
N HIS A 265 -37.80 72.11 45.79
CA HIS A 265 -38.23 71.16 46.83
C HIS A 265 -39.16 70.07 46.22
N GLU A 266 -40.20 70.45 45.43
CA GLU A 266 -41.09 69.51 44.81
C GLU A 266 -40.34 68.62 43.77
N ARG A 267 -39.43 69.18 43.05
CA ARG A 267 -38.58 68.38 42.13
C ARG A 267 -37.72 67.33 42.81
N VAL A 268 -37.08 67.71 43.95
CA VAL A 268 -36.27 66.75 44.73
C VAL A 268 -37.14 65.70 45.40
N LYS A 269 -38.33 66.06 45.82
CA LYS A 269 -39.33 65.15 46.37
C LYS A 269 -39.82 64.12 45.32
N ASP A 270 -40.10 64.57 44.14
CA ASP A 270 -40.47 63.67 43.02
C ASP A 270 -39.32 62.71 42.69
N LEU A 271 -38.08 63.21 42.62
CA LEU A 271 -36.89 62.35 42.39
C LEU A 271 -36.67 61.38 43.55
N MET A 272 -36.93 61.77 44.77
CA MET A 272 -36.86 60.88 45.93
C MET A 272 -37.82 59.71 45.82
N TYR A 273 -39.08 59.98 45.45
CA TYR A 273 -40.04 58.89 45.21
C TYR A 273 -39.63 57.98 44.07
N GLN A 274 -39.10 58.52 42.94
CA GLN A 274 -38.60 57.72 41.81
C GLN A 274 -37.40 56.83 42.22
N VAL A 275 -36.50 57.34 43.06
CA VAL A 275 -35.38 56.57 43.61
C VAL A 275 -35.87 55.45 44.52
N GLN A 276 -36.87 55.77 45.38
CA GLN A 276 -37.48 54.79 46.28
C GLN A 276 -38.15 53.67 45.50
N ASP A 277 -38.95 54.00 44.46
CA ASP A 277 -39.64 53.08 43.62
C ASP A 277 -38.64 52.18 42.86
N ALA A 278 -37.57 52.75 42.32
CA ALA A 278 -36.50 52.02 41.68
C ALA A 278 -35.77 51.07 42.66
N ALA A 279 -35.54 51.50 43.85
CA ALA A 279 -34.91 50.74 44.93
C ALA A 279 -35.78 49.52 45.33
N GLU A 280 -37.11 49.77 45.51
CA GLU A 280 -38.08 48.66 45.74
C GLU A 280 -38.11 47.66 44.59
N GLY A 281 -38.16 48.12 43.35
CA GLY A 281 -38.13 47.28 42.18
C GLY A 281 -36.87 46.37 42.06
N LEU A 282 -35.70 46.95 42.44
CA LEU A 282 -34.47 46.14 42.49
C LEU A 282 -34.49 45.13 43.65
N ARG A 283 -35.06 45.54 44.82
CA ARG A 283 -35.19 44.63 45.95
C ARG A 283 -36.10 43.43 45.65
N ASP A 284 -37.23 43.68 45.00
CA ASP A 284 -38.15 42.63 44.60
C ASP A 284 -37.47 41.69 43.55
N SER A 285 -36.65 42.25 42.67
CA SER A 285 -35.86 41.46 41.70
C SER A 285 -34.84 40.56 42.39
N ARG A 286 -34.27 40.96 43.53
CA ARG A 286 -33.28 40.15 44.27
C ARG A 286 -33.82 38.78 44.67
N ASP A 287 -35.08 38.73 45.12
CA ASP A 287 -35.70 37.48 45.56
C ASP A 287 -36.04 36.57 44.38
N THR A 288 -36.24 37.14 43.19
CA THR A 288 -36.51 36.42 41.97
C THR A 288 -35.23 35.80 41.36
N PHE A 289 -34.09 36.48 41.52
CA PHE A 289 -32.79 36.06 40.97
C PHE A 289 -31.85 35.45 42.01
N ALA A 290 -32.41 34.95 43.15
CA ALA A 290 -31.62 34.25 44.14
C ALA A 290 -30.92 33.04 43.54
N TYR A 291 -29.58 32.97 43.60
CA TYR A 291 -28.79 31.83 43.16
C TYR A 291 -28.18 31.12 44.39
N SER A 292 -27.86 29.83 44.21
CA SER A 292 -27.22 29.09 45.28
C SER A 292 -25.70 29.06 45.02
N ALA A 293 -24.95 29.81 45.79
CA ALA A 293 -23.49 29.79 45.79
C ALA A 293 -22.95 28.39 46.15
N GLU A 294 -23.62 27.70 47.05
CA GLU A 294 -23.26 26.33 47.43
C GLU A 294 -23.40 25.35 46.25
N GLU A 295 -24.47 25.50 45.43
CA GLU A 295 -24.66 24.66 44.26
C GLU A 295 -23.56 24.92 43.21
N LEU A 296 -23.19 26.18 42.98
CA LEU A 296 -22.12 26.53 42.05
C LEU A 296 -20.78 25.95 42.52
N GLU A 297 -20.44 26.12 43.80
CA GLU A 297 -19.21 25.57 44.39
C GLU A 297 -19.18 24.04 44.30
N GLN A 298 -20.29 23.36 44.53
CA GLN A 298 -20.39 21.90 44.37
C GLN A 298 -20.15 21.47 42.94
N ILE A 299 -20.73 22.17 41.96
CA ILE A 299 -20.54 21.91 40.53
C ILE A 299 -19.09 22.14 40.12
N GLU A 300 -18.47 23.23 40.57
CA GLU A 300 -17.06 23.54 40.26
C GLU A 300 -16.12 22.48 40.82
N ASN A 301 -16.31 22.10 42.08
CA ASN A 301 -15.53 21.02 42.71
C ASN A 301 -15.73 19.67 41.97
N ARG A 302 -16.94 19.40 41.51
CA ARG A 302 -17.24 18.19 40.73
C ARG A 302 -16.59 18.23 39.36
N LEU A 303 -16.71 19.35 38.64
CA LEU A 303 -16.06 19.57 37.37
C LEU A 303 -14.53 19.49 37.45
N ASP A 304 -13.94 20.05 38.53
CA ASP A 304 -12.48 19.94 38.74
C ASP A 304 -12.04 18.49 38.93
N THR A 305 -12.85 17.68 39.58
CA THR A 305 -12.62 16.25 39.74
C THR A 305 -12.69 15.55 38.37
N ILE A 306 -13.72 15.84 37.56
CA ILE A 306 -13.88 15.32 36.20
C ILE A 306 -12.71 15.76 35.31
N HIS A 307 -12.33 17.04 35.34
CA HIS A 307 -11.21 17.57 34.56
C HIS A 307 -9.86 16.90 34.88
N ARG A 308 -9.61 16.57 36.17
CA ARG A 308 -8.41 15.81 36.56
C ARG A 308 -8.39 14.43 35.98
N LEU A 309 -9.54 13.75 35.94
CA LEU A 309 -9.68 12.42 35.34
C LEU A 309 -9.59 12.47 33.83
N ARG A 310 -10.21 13.48 33.20
CA ARG A 310 -10.13 13.68 31.73
C ARG A 310 -8.69 13.82 31.24
N ARG A 311 -7.83 14.52 31.96
CA ARG A 311 -6.39 14.64 31.58
C ARG A 311 -5.63 13.34 31.60
N LYS A 312 -6.13 12.33 32.33
CA LYS A 312 -5.44 11.04 32.49
C LYS A 312 -6.05 9.93 31.63
N TYR A 313 -7.36 9.91 31.45
CA TYR A 313 -8.09 8.72 31.05
C TYR A 313 -8.99 8.87 29.83
N GLY A 314 -9.38 10.08 29.43
CA GLY A 314 -10.24 10.27 28.26
C GLY A 314 -10.69 11.71 28.08
N ALA A 315 -11.30 12.04 26.95
CA ALA A 315 -11.74 13.40 26.62
C ALA A 315 -13.12 13.75 27.20
N SER A 316 -13.93 12.76 27.56
CA SER A 316 -15.28 12.90 28.12
C SER A 316 -15.50 11.93 29.29
N CYS A 317 -16.60 12.09 30.01
CA CYS A 317 -17.02 11.13 31.04
C CYS A 317 -17.25 9.74 30.43
N ASP A 318 -17.79 9.66 29.22
CA ASP A 318 -18.04 8.41 28.52
C ASP A 318 -16.74 7.69 28.14
N ASP A 319 -15.74 8.42 27.64
CA ASP A 319 -14.40 7.87 27.35
C ASP A 319 -13.73 7.32 28.61
N ILE A 320 -13.89 8.02 29.75
CA ILE A 320 -13.34 7.58 31.04
C ILE A 320 -14.05 6.31 31.53
N LEU A 321 -15.36 6.21 31.35
CA LEU A 321 -16.14 5.01 31.70
C LEU A 321 -15.79 3.84 30.78
N GLU A 322 -15.59 4.08 29.50
CA GLU A 322 -15.09 3.06 28.56
C GLU A 322 -13.67 2.61 28.96
N TYR A 323 -12.79 3.56 29.29
CA TYR A 323 -11.46 3.23 29.81
C TYR A 323 -11.52 2.39 31.09
N LEU A 324 -12.43 2.73 32.03
CA LEU A 324 -12.64 1.97 33.25
C LEU A 324 -13.05 0.52 32.96
N GLU A 325 -13.98 0.32 32.03
CA GLU A 325 -14.43 -1.00 31.65
C GLU A 325 -13.32 -1.81 31.00
N ASN A 326 -12.56 -1.18 30.10
CA ASN A 326 -11.39 -1.79 29.47
C ASN A 326 -10.30 -2.15 30.50
N ALA A 327 -10.06 -1.27 31.48
CA ALA A 327 -9.11 -1.50 32.56
C ALA A 327 -9.53 -2.66 33.47
N LYS A 328 -10.83 -2.77 33.79
CA LYS A 328 -11.38 -3.92 34.54
C LYS A 328 -11.21 -5.23 33.76
N GLN A 329 -11.57 -5.22 32.48
CA GLN A 329 -11.40 -6.39 31.61
C GLN A 329 -9.92 -6.80 31.47
N GLU A 330 -9.01 -5.82 31.41
CA GLU A 330 -7.58 -6.09 31.37
C GLU A 330 -7.11 -6.69 32.72
N LEU A 331 -7.56 -6.15 33.84
CA LEU A 331 -7.23 -6.67 35.18
C LEU A 331 -7.75 -8.09 35.36
N ASP A 332 -9.03 -8.35 35.03
CA ASP A 332 -9.62 -9.68 35.06
C ASP A 332 -8.84 -10.67 34.21
N ARG A 333 -8.42 -10.25 33.00
CA ARG A 333 -7.57 -11.08 32.13
C ARG A 333 -6.23 -11.42 32.77
N ILE A 334 -5.63 -10.46 33.48
CA ILE A 334 -4.35 -10.68 34.16
C ILE A 334 -4.53 -11.56 35.40
N GLU A 335 -5.57 -11.33 36.23
CA GLU A 335 -5.84 -12.08 37.46
C GLU A 335 -6.23 -13.55 37.19
N PHE A 336 -6.98 -13.80 36.10
CA PHE A 336 -7.35 -15.14 35.66
C PHE A 336 -6.43 -15.67 34.55
N ALA A 337 -5.26 -15.02 34.35
CA ALA A 337 -4.34 -15.32 33.24
C ALA A 337 -3.88 -16.78 33.23
N ASP A 338 -3.72 -17.43 34.36
CA ASP A 338 -3.21 -18.80 34.42
C ASP A 338 -4.20 -19.79 33.81
N ASP A 339 -5.48 -19.70 34.16
CA ASP A 339 -6.53 -20.56 33.58
C ASP A 339 -6.75 -20.25 32.10
N HIS A 340 -6.75 -18.95 31.73
CA HIS A 340 -6.90 -18.52 30.35
C HIS A 340 -5.67 -18.91 29.52
N MET A 341 -4.48 -18.71 30.07
CA MET A 341 -3.21 -19.10 29.46
C MET A 341 -3.15 -20.63 29.19
N GLU A 342 -3.55 -21.46 30.14
CA GLU A 342 -3.59 -22.91 29.94
C GLU A 342 -4.61 -23.31 28.86
N ARG A 343 -5.75 -22.64 28.79
CA ARG A 343 -6.75 -22.86 27.72
C ARG A 343 -6.20 -22.46 26.36
N LEU A 344 -5.51 -21.31 26.29
CA LEU A 344 -4.88 -20.87 25.05
C LEU A 344 -3.75 -21.79 24.60
N LYS A 345 -2.89 -22.25 25.54
CA LYS A 345 -1.84 -23.24 25.26
C LYS A 345 -2.41 -24.55 24.75
N LYS A 346 -3.54 -25.04 25.33
CA LYS A 346 -4.22 -26.22 24.82
C LYS A 346 -4.78 -26.02 23.41
N LYS A 347 -5.42 -24.85 23.15
CA LYS A 347 -5.89 -24.52 21.80
C LYS A 347 -4.73 -24.41 20.81
N LEU A 348 -3.63 -23.77 21.21
CA LEU A 348 -2.43 -23.65 20.39
C LEU A 348 -1.87 -25.02 20.02
N ARG A 349 -1.65 -25.93 20.99
CA ARG A 349 -1.17 -27.30 20.72
C ARG A 349 -2.05 -28.05 19.73
N LYS A 350 -3.38 -27.88 19.83
CA LYS A 350 -4.33 -28.50 18.89
C LYS A 350 -4.19 -27.90 17.49
N ALA A 351 -4.14 -26.57 17.39
CA ALA A 351 -4.00 -25.88 16.12
C ALA A 351 -2.63 -26.15 15.48
N GLU A 352 -1.55 -26.21 16.25
CA GLU A 352 -0.22 -26.58 15.77
C GLU A 352 -0.19 -28.00 15.22
N LYS A 353 -0.81 -28.95 15.91
CA LYS A 353 -0.91 -30.34 15.41
C LYS A 353 -1.65 -30.38 14.07
N GLU A 354 -2.79 -29.70 13.96
CA GLU A 354 -3.55 -29.61 12.72
C GLU A 354 -2.76 -28.90 11.61
N ALA A 355 -2.02 -27.84 11.94
CA ALA A 355 -1.16 -27.13 10.98
C ALA A 355 -0.01 -28.03 10.48
N VAL A 356 0.60 -28.84 11.36
CA VAL A 356 1.62 -29.82 10.98
C VAL A 356 1.05 -30.88 10.03
N GLU A 357 -0.12 -31.45 10.34
CA GLU A 357 -0.78 -32.45 9.46
C GLU A 357 -1.05 -31.86 8.06
N LYS A 358 -1.54 -30.59 7.98
CA LYS A 358 -1.77 -29.91 6.72
C LYS A 358 -0.47 -29.53 6.01
N ALA A 359 0.57 -29.15 6.74
CA ALA A 359 1.89 -28.88 6.18
C ALA A 359 2.51 -30.15 5.57
N GLU A 360 2.31 -31.32 6.19
CA GLU A 360 2.78 -32.59 5.63
C GLU A 360 2.06 -32.96 4.32
N LEU A 361 0.75 -32.73 4.24
CA LEU A 361 0.00 -32.91 2.98
C LEU A 361 0.51 -31.98 1.88
N LEU A 362 0.77 -30.71 2.24
CA LEU A 362 1.34 -29.72 1.32
C LEU A 362 2.75 -30.13 0.88
N ARG A 363 3.59 -30.60 1.81
CA ARG A 363 4.93 -31.14 1.55
C ARG A 363 4.89 -32.33 0.59
N ALA A 364 3.97 -33.25 0.78
CA ALA A 364 3.81 -34.42 -0.09
C ALA A 364 3.48 -33.98 -1.53
N SER A 365 2.52 -33.08 -1.71
CA SER A 365 2.17 -32.51 -3.01
C SER A 365 3.34 -31.76 -3.65
N ARG A 366 4.09 -30.97 -2.87
CA ARG A 366 5.30 -30.27 -3.34
C ARG A 366 6.40 -31.22 -3.79
N LYS A 367 6.63 -32.31 -3.07
CA LYS A 367 7.63 -33.33 -3.47
C LYS A 367 7.25 -34.05 -4.74
N GLU A 368 5.97 -34.37 -4.94
CA GLU A 368 5.49 -34.95 -6.20
C GLU A 368 5.67 -33.96 -7.34
N THR A 369 5.28 -32.71 -7.13
CA THR A 369 5.48 -31.64 -8.11
C THR A 369 6.95 -31.40 -8.43
N ALA A 370 7.82 -31.41 -7.41
CA ALA A 370 9.27 -31.25 -7.58
C ALA A 370 9.88 -32.36 -8.44
N ALA A 371 9.42 -33.58 -8.27
CA ALA A 371 9.85 -34.70 -9.13
C ALA A 371 9.42 -34.48 -10.60
N MET A 372 8.17 -34.07 -10.83
CA MET A 372 7.69 -33.74 -12.18
C MET A 372 8.44 -32.54 -12.80
N LEU A 373 8.64 -31.50 -12.02
CA LEU A 373 9.38 -30.30 -12.43
C LEU A 373 10.82 -30.66 -12.82
N SER A 374 11.49 -31.49 -12.01
CA SER A 374 12.86 -31.93 -12.29
C SER A 374 12.95 -32.69 -13.60
N VAL A 375 12.05 -33.61 -13.87
CA VAL A 375 12.00 -34.36 -15.16
C VAL A 375 11.79 -33.38 -16.31
N ARG A 376 10.86 -32.47 -16.20
CA ARG A 376 10.56 -31.49 -17.27
C ARG A 376 11.77 -30.59 -17.55
N ILE A 377 12.41 -30.05 -16.50
CA ILE A 377 13.60 -29.19 -16.64
C ILE A 377 14.74 -29.98 -17.31
N LEU A 378 14.99 -31.23 -16.91
CA LEU A 378 16.03 -32.06 -17.48
C LEU A 378 15.74 -32.38 -18.95
N ASP A 379 14.50 -32.62 -19.35
CA ASP A 379 14.11 -32.85 -20.74
C ASP A 379 14.31 -31.58 -21.58
N GLU A 380 13.97 -30.40 -21.06
CA GLU A 380 14.26 -29.14 -21.74
C GLU A 380 15.77 -28.90 -21.90
N LEU A 381 16.56 -29.17 -20.88
CA LEU A 381 18.01 -29.03 -20.93
C LEU A 381 18.67 -30.00 -21.94
N ARG A 382 18.14 -31.23 -22.06
CA ARG A 382 18.59 -32.17 -23.11
C ARG A 382 18.31 -31.62 -24.52
N GLN A 383 17.15 -31.00 -24.73
CA GLN A 383 16.82 -30.33 -26.00
C GLN A 383 17.75 -29.15 -26.29
N LEU A 384 18.27 -28.47 -25.28
CA LEU A 384 19.22 -27.37 -25.39
C LEU A 384 20.69 -27.81 -25.42
N ASP A 385 20.96 -29.10 -25.75
CA ASP A 385 22.31 -29.67 -25.88
C ASP A 385 23.08 -29.75 -24.53
N MET A 386 22.34 -30.00 -23.44
CA MET A 386 22.88 -30.14 -22.07
C MET A 386 22.46 -31.49 -21.44
N PRO A 387 22.79 -32.65 -22.05
CA PRO A 387 22.27 -33.95 -21.58
C PRO A 387 22.88 -34.44 -20.27
N LYS A 388 23.96 -33.80 -19.78
CA LYS A 388 24.71 -34.25 -18.61
C LYS A 388 24.33 -33.47 -17.33
N VAL A 389 23.47 -32.47 -17.45
CA VAL A 389 23.03 -31.66 -16.32
C VAL A 389 22.21 -32.51 -15.35
N GLN A 390 22.43 -32.31 -14.09
CA GLN A 390 21.60 -32.83 -13.01
C GLN A 390 20.85 -31.68 -12.35
N PHE A 391 19.60 -31.89 -11.96
CA PHE A 391 18.76 -30.90 -11.29
C PHE A 391 17.93 -31.59 -10.23
N GLU A 392 17.87 -31.01 -9.04
CA GLU A 392 17.12 -31.51 -7.89
C GLU A 392 16.52 -30.36 -7.08
N CYS A 393 15.27 -30.54 -6.62
CA CYS A 393 14.65 -29.65 -5.63
C CYS A 393 14.96 -30.22 -4.24
N VAL A 394 15.77 -29.52 -3.47
CA VAL A 394 16.16 -29.90 -2.11
C VAL A 394 15.20 -29.26 -1.12
N PHE A 395 14.60 -30.10 -0.27
CA PHE A 395 13.69 -29.67 0.79
C PHE A 395 14.43 -29.64 2.12
N THR A 396 14.32 -28.51 2.82
CA THR A 396 14.80 -28.35 4.20
C THR A 396 13.61 -28.08 5.09
N GLU A 397 13.48 -28.87 6.15
CA GLU A 397 12.42 -28.67 7.14
C GLU A 397 12.70 -27.42 7.98
N ILE A 398 11.69 -26.58 8.13
CA ILE A 398 11.73 -25.35 8.92
C ILE A 398 10.52 -25.31 9.86
N ASP A 399 10.55 -24.38 10.81
CA ASP A 399 9.41 -24.11 11.68
C ASP A 399 8.19 -23.67 10.86
N LEU A 400 6.99 -23.96 11.38
CA LEU A 400 5.72 -23.53 10.77
C LEU A 400 5.74 -22.02 10.49
N CYS A 401 5.59 -21.66 9.25
CA CYS A 401 5.54 -20.28 8.75
C CYS A 401 4.35 -20.07 7.80
N ALA A 402 4.17 -18.86 7.30
CA ALA A 402 3.03 -18.53 6.44
C ALA A 402 2.98 -19.34 5.12
N THR A 403 4.10 -19.89 4.69
CA THR A 403 4.25 -20.64 3.43
C THR A 403 4.33 -22.16 3.63
N GLY A 404 4.27 -22.65 4.86
CA GLY A 404 4.38 -24.08 5.16
C GLY A 404 5.42 -24.39 6.22
N ALA A 405 5.97 -25.59 6.16
CA ALA A 405 7.04 -26.07 7.04
C ALA A 405 8.29 -26.48 6.26
N ASP A 406 8.45 -25.98 5.03
CA ASP A 406 9.53 -26.31 4.13
C ASP A 406 10.16 -25.06 3.51
N ALA A 407 11.49 -25.05 3.44
CA ALA A 407 12.25 -24.26 2.50
C ALA A 407 12.66 -25.13 1.31
N VAL A 408 12.59 -24.60 0.12
CA VAL A 408 12.95 -25.31 -1.12
C VAL A 408 14.07 -24.56 -1.80
N ALA A 409 15.12 -25.28 -2.17
CA ALA A 409 16.22 -24.72 -2.97
C ALA A 409 16.49 -25.62 -4.18
N PHE A 410 16.71 -24.97 -5.34
CA PHE A 410 17.08 -25.65 -6.57
C PHE A 410 18.60 -25.87 -6.62
N TYR A 411 18.96 -27.13 -6.72
CA TYR A 411 20.35 -27.57 -6.82
C TYR A 411 20.61 -28.14 -8.20
N MET A 412 21.80 -27.88 -8.72
CA MET A 412 22.17 -28.42 -10.03
C MET A 412 23.68 -28.66 -10.17
N SER A 413 24.01 -29.45 -11.16
CA SER A 413 25.38 -29.65 -11.65
C SER A 413 25.37 -29.62 -13.18
N ALA A 414 26.25 -28.83 -13.78
CA ALA A 414 26.37 -28.72 -15.23
C ALA A 414 27.14 -29.90 -15.85
N ASN A 415 28.03 -30.55 -15.09
CA ASN A 415 28.93 -31.58 -15.55
C ASN A 415 28.71 -32.92 -14.85
N ALA A 416 28.86 -34.00 -15.57
CA ALA A 416 28.78 -35.33 -14.97
C ALA A 416 29.91 -35.57 -13.96
N GLY A 417 29.54 -36.01 -12.76
CA GLY A 417 30.50 -36.31 -11.69
C GLY A 417 30.82 -35.15 -10.75
N GLU A 418 30.28 -33.95 -11.01
CA GLU A 418 30.34 -32.84 -10.06
C GLU A 418 29.19 -32.95 -9.04
N ALA A 419 29.45 -32.53 -7.80
CA ALA A 419 28.43 -32.48 -6.77
C ALA A 419 27.38 -31.42 -7.10
N LEU A 420 26.11 -31.72 -6.77
CA LEU A 420 25.03 -30.75 -6.84
C LEU A 420 25.33 -29.54 -5.93
N LYS A 421 25.13 -28.34 -6.45
CA LYS A 421 25.32 -27.07 -5.74
C LYS A 421 24.06 -26.21 -5.91
N PRO A 422 23.80 -25.29 -4.96
CA PRO A 422 22.77 -24.29 -5.16
C PRO A 422 22.91 -23.61 -6.53
N MET A 423 21.80 -23.40 -7.21
CA MET A 423 21.79 -22.82 -8.56
C MET A 423 22.51 -21.46 -8.64
N SER A 424 22.46 -20.70 -7.54
CA SER A 424 23.17 -19.42 -7.36
C SER A 424 24.72 -19.55 -7.45
N LYS A 425 25.26 -20.76 -7.29
CA LYS A 425 26.72 -21.05 -7.31
C LYS A 425 27.17 -21.78 -8.58
N VAL A 426 26.29 -21.99 -9.53
CA VAL A 426 26.64 -22.64 -10.82
C VAL A 426 27.13 -21.55 -11.77
N ALA A 427 28.39 -21.65 -12.16
CA ALA A 427 29.09 -20.60 -12.87
C ALA A 427 29.50 -21.01 -14.28
N SER A 428 28.73 -20.62 -15.30
CA SER A 428 29.27 -20.30 -16.63
C SER A 428 28.21 -19.54 -17.44
N GLY A 429 28.56 -18.41 -18.04
CA GLY A 429 27.58 -17.49 -18.66
C GLY A 429 26.67 -18.12 -19.72
N GLY A 430 27.21 -18.95 -20.64
CA GLY A 430 26.40 -19.57 -21.69
C GLY A 430 25.60 -20.79 -21.25
N GLU A 431 26.08 -21.56 -20.27
CA GLU A 431 25.32 -22.67 -19.68
C GLU A 431 24.16 -22.12 -18.84
N LEU A 432 24.44 -21.09 -18.08
CA LEU A 432 23.47 -20.41 -17.26
C LEU A 432 22.30 -19.86 -18.07
N ALA A 433 22.55 -19.21 -19.21
CA ALA A 433 21.52 -18.70 -20.09
C ALA A 433 20.58 -19.83 -20.60
N ARG A 434 21.14 -20.99 -20.94
CA ARG A 434 20.35 -22.17 -21.40
C ARG A 434 19.54 -22.76 -20.24
N ILE A 435 20.10 -22.87 -19.06
CA ILE A 435 19.41 -23.33 -17.85
C ILE A 435 18.23 -22.41 -17.55
N MET A 436 18.47 -21.11 -17.58
CA MET A 436 17.43 -20.11 -17.37
C MET A 436 16.32 -20.22 -18.41
N LEU A 437 16.66 -20.41 -19.66
CA LEU A 437 15.68 -20.60 -20.72
C LEU A 437 14.85 -21.88 -20.51
N ALA A 438 15.50 -23.00 -20.15
CA ALA A 438 14.80 -24.26 -19.85
C ALA A 438 13.81 -24.11 -18.71
N MET A 439 14.24 -23.51 -17.61
CA MET A 439 13.39 -23.28 -16.44
C MET A 439 12.22 -22.34 -16.77
N LYS A 440 12.51 -21.24 -17.45
CA LYS A 440 11.48 -20.28 -17.88
C LYS A 440 10.45 -20.91 -18.80
N ASN A 441 10.88 -21.76 -19.74
CA ASN A 441 9.96 -22.48 -20.60
C ASN A 441 9.02 -23.41 -19.83
N VAL A 442 9.55 -24.17 -18.89
CA VAL A 442 8.74 -25.08 -18.05
C VAL A 442 7.75 -24.31 -17.20
N LEU A 443 8.16 -23.22 -16.58
CA LEU A 443 7.30 -22.36 -15.76
C LEU A 443 6.24 -21.64 -16.62
N ALA A 444 6.62 -21.16 -17.81
CA ALA A 444 5.73 -20.47 -18.73
C ALA A 444 4.59 -21.34 -19.28
N GLU A 445 4.76 -22.67 -19.34
CA GLU A 445 3.70 -23.60 -19.77
C GLU A 445 2.46 -23.53 -18.85
N LYS A 446 2.67 -23.27 -17.57
CA LYS A 446 1.60 -23.13 -16.55
C LYS A 446 1.14 -21.68 -16.33
N ASP A 447 1.86 -20.73 -16.94
CA ASP A 447 1.54 -19.31 -16.79
C ASP A 447 0.26 -18.97 -17.58
N SER A 448 -0.69 -18.30 -16.93
CA SER A 448 -1.92 -17.81 -17.57
C SER A 448 -1.68 -16.64 -18.52
N VAL A 449 -0.48 -16.06 -18.52
CA VAL A 449 -0.11 -14.89 -19.32
C VAL A 449 0.09 -15.28 -20.78
N ASN A 450 -0.54 -14.52 -21.68
CA ASN A 450 -0.52 -14.82 -23.12
C ASN A 450 0.67 -14.21 -23.88
N THR A 451 1.42 -13.28 -23.28
CA THR A 451 2.56 -12.61 -23.92
C THR A 451 3.82 -12.81 -23.10
N LEU A 452 4.84 -13.37 -23.71
CA LEU A 452 6.16 -13.59 -23.12
C LEU A 452 7.21 -12.76 -23.86
N ILE A 453 8.06 -12.07 -23.11
CA ILE A 453 9.17 -11.29 -23.65
C ILE A 453 10.47 -11.93 -23.23
N PHE A 454 11.32 -12.25 -24.17
CA PHE A 454 12.66 -12.80 -23.93
C PHE A 454 13.71 -11.77 -24.33
N ASP A 455 14.40 -11.22 -23.33
CA ASP A 455 15.54 -10.32 -23.53
C ASP A 455 16.85 -11.06 -23.17
N GLU A 456 17.90 -10.83 -23.96
CA GLU A 456 19.24 -11.43 -23.79
C GLU A 456 19.24 -12.98 -23.73
N VAL A 457 18.26 -13.66 -24.32
CA VAL A 457 18.19 -15.13 -24.35
C VAL A 457 19.35 -15.75 -25.14
N ASP A 458 20.01 -14.96 -25.93
CA ASP A 458 21.14 -15.32 -26.83
C ASP A 458 22.52 -15.03 -26.22
N THR A 459 22.57 -14.49 -24.99
CA THR A 459 23.85 -14.22 -24.31
C THR A 459 24.62 -15.50 -24.01
N GLY A 460 25.85 -15.62 -24.55
CA GLY A 460 26.69 -16.80 -24.39
C GLY A 460 26.24 -18.04 -25.17
N VAL A 461 25.31 -17.90 -26.08
CA VAL A 461 24.77 -18.99 -26.94
C VAL A 461 25.25 -18.79 -28.37
N SER A 462 25.70 -19.86 -29.03
CA SER A 462 26.15 -19.79 -30.43
C SER A 462 25.90 -21.12 -31.19
N GLY A 463 25.99 -21.08 -32.50
CA GLY A 463 25.96 -22.26 -33.38
C GLY A 463 24.72 -23.13 -33.16
N ARG A 464 24.94 -24.40 -32.87
CA ARG A 464 23.90 -25.43 -32.69
C ARG A 464 22.95 -25.15 -31.53
N ALA A 465 23.49 -24.61 -30.44
CA ALA A 465 22.68 -24.25 -29.28
C ALA A 465 21.70 -23.09 -29.61
N ALA A 466 22.15 -22.10 -30.38
CA ALA A 466 21.28 -21.02 -30.87
C ALA A 466 20.11 -21.52 -31.72
N GLN A 467 20.35 -22.53 -32.60
CA GLN A 467 19.30 -23.17 -33.39
C GLN A 467 18.24 -23.84 -32.51
N LYS A 468 18.67 -24.55 -31.45
CA LYS A 468 17.75 -25.22 -30.52
C LYS A 468 16.94 -24.22 -29.69
N VAL A 469 17.59 -23.14 -29.22
CA VAL A 469 16.90 -22.02 -28.57
C VAL A 469 15.83 -21.45 -29.51
N ALA A 470 16.17 -21.18 -30.74
CA ALA A 470 15.25 -20.64 -31.75
C ALA A 470 14.03 -21.54 -31.99
N GLN A 471 14.28 -22.86 -32.16
CA GLN A 471 13.22 -23.85 -32.32
C GLN A 471 12.29 -23.89 -31.08
N LYS A 472 12.87 -23.78 -29.90
CA LYS A 472 12.08 -23.79 -28.67
C LYS A 472 11.22 -22.52 -28.52
N LEU A 473 11.77 -21.33 -28.76
CA LEU A 473 10.98 -20.10 -28.81
C LEU A 473 9.84 -20.16 -29.81
N ARG A 474 10.10 -20.72 -30.99
CA ARG A 474 9.06 -20.95 -32.01
C ARG A 474 7.98 -21.94 -31.54
N SER A 475 8.32 -22.97 -30.78
CA SER A 475 7.34 -23.91 -30.23
C SER A 475 6.44 -23.25 -29.17
N VAL A 476 6.99 -22.42 -28.30
CA VAL A 476 6.24 -21.62 -27.35
C VAL A 476 5.33 -20.62 -28.06
N ALA A 477 5.82 -20.01 -29.12
CA ALA A 477 5.08 -19.05 -29.93
C ALA A 477 3.89 -19.67 -30.72
N ALA A 478 3.77 -20.98 -30.78
CA ALA A 478 2.61 -21.66 -31.37
C ALA A 478 1.33 -21.44 -30.52
N THR A 479 1.46 -21.25 -29.21
CA THR A 479 0.34 -21.09 -28.27
C THR A 479 0.29 -19.73 -27.61
N LYS A 480 1.42 -19.03 -27.55
CA LYS A 480 1.55 -17.70 -26.88
C LYS A 480 2.16 -16.69 -27.86
N GLN A 481 1.99 -15.41 -27.57
CA GLN A 481 2.76 -14.37 -28.24
C GLN A 481 4.16 -14.31 -27.60
N VAL A 482 5.20 -14.40 -28.41
CA VAL A 482 6.60 -14.32 -27.98
C VAL A 482 7.26 -13.10 -28.64
N LEU A 483 7.84 -12.24 -27.84
CA LEU A 483 8.69 -11.14 -28.27
C LEU A 483 10.13 -11.47 -27.87
N CYS A 484 11.06 -11.41 -28.79
CA CYS A 484 12.47 -11.71 -28.51
C CYS A 484 13.38 -10.61 -29.07
N VAL A 485 14.25 -10.10 -28.23
CA VAL A 485 15.35 -9.23 -28.65
C VAL A 485 16.59 -10.08 -28.83
N THR A 486 17.18 -10.04 -30.03
CA THR A 486 18.33 -10.92 -30.34
C THR A 486 19.33 -10.29 -31.31
N HIS A 487 20.56 -10.76 -31.27
CA HIS A 487 21.59 -10.47 -32.22
C HIS A 487 21.98 -11.75 -33.01
N LEU A 488 21.29 -12.90 -32.79
CA LEU A 488 21.59 -14.16 -33.44
C LEU A 488 20.69 -14.38 -34.68
N PRO A 489 21.31 -14.65 -35.85
CA PRO A 489 20.56 -14.86 -37.08
C PRO A 489 19.69 -16.13 -37.02
N GLN A 490 20.10 -17.15 -36.26
CA GLN A 490 19.35 -18.40 -36.08
C GLN A 490 17.98 -18.16 -35.41
N ILE A 491 17.93 -17.24 -34.45
CA ILE A 491 16.67 -16.87 -33.75
C ILE A 491 15.82 -15.98 -34.67
N ALA A 492 16.42 -14.97 -35.28
CA ALA A 492 15.72 -14.05 -36.17
C ALA A 492 15.14 -14.72 -37.43
N ALA A 493 15.79 -15.75 -37.93
CA ALA A 493 15.32 -16.50 -39.09
C ALA A 493 13.98 -17.23 -38.86
N LEU A 494 13.72 -17.70 -37.62
CA LEU A 494 12.50 -18.45 -37.29
C LEU A 494 11.32 -17.54 -36.86
N ALA A 495 11.49 -16.22 -36.86
CA ALA A 495 10.43 -15.28 -36.51
C ALA A 495 9.25 -15.33 -37.49
N ASN A 496 8.02 -15.17 -36.98
CA ASN A 496 6.86 -14.86 -37.79
C ASN A 496 6.92 -13.40 -38.25
N THR A 497 7.21 -12.49 -37.33
CA THR A 497 7.35 -11.05 -37.57
C THR A 497 8.75 -10.60 -37.15
N HIS A 498 9.48 -9.98 -38.08
CA HIS A 498 10.85 -9.48 -37.84
C HIS A 498 10.90 -7.97 -37.99
N MET A 499 11.34 -7.29 -36.95
CA MET A 499 11.47 -5.82 -36.89
C MET A 499 12.93 -5.43 -36.77
N LEU A 500 13.33 -4.44 -37.54
CA LEU A 500 14.66 -3.84 -37.50
C LEU A 500 14.62 -2.52 -36.68
N ILE A 501 15.45 -2.45 -35.66
CA ILE A 501 15.72 -1.24 -34.90
C ILE A 501 16.99 -0.61 -35.45
N ALA A 502 16.84 0.55 -36.09
CA ALA A 502 17.95 1.27 -36.72
C ALA A 502 18.10 2.68 -36.14
N LYS A 503 19.37 3.12 -36.04
CA LYS A 503 19.71 4.51 -35.71
C LYS A 503 19.87 5.32 -36.99
N ALA A 504 19.37 6.56 -36.96
CA ALA A 504 19.60 7.57 -37.97
C ALA A 504 20.01 8.88 -37.31
N GLU A 505 20.97 9.57 -37.89
CA GLU A 505 21.35 10.90 -37.45
C GLU A 505 20.71 11.95 -38.38
N ARG A 506 19.99 12.89 -37.77
CA ARG A 506 19.42 14.05 -38.48
C ARG A 506 19.65 15.30 -37.65
N GLY A 507 20.29 16.34 -38.27
CA GLY A 507 20.52 17.61 -37.58
C GLY A 507 21.34 17.53 -36.30
N GLY A 508 22.33 16.61 -36.23
CA GLY A 508 23.18 16.38 -35.04
C GLY A 508 22.49 15.71 -33.84
N ARG A 509 21.33 15.09 -34.09
CA ARG A 509 20.60 14.30 -33.11
C ARG A 509 20.39 12.90 -33.61
N THR A 510 20.45 11.92 -32.69
CA THR A 510 20.20 10.51 -32.97
C THR A 510 18.70 10.21 -32.82
N TYR A 511 18.16 9.50 -33.79
CA TYR A 511 16.79 9.00 -33.84
C TYR A 511 16.83 7.50 -34.01
N THR A 512 15.94 6.81 -33.33
CA THR A 512 15.74 5.36 -33.52
C THR A 512 14.40 5.13 -34.20
N THR A 513 14.42 4.32 -35.24
CA THR A 513 13.23 3.84 -35.94
C THR A 513 13.09 2.35 -35.77
N VAL A 514 11.84 1.88 -35.73
CA VAL A 514 11.49 0.46 -35.70
C VAL A 514 10.67 0.17 -36.95
N THR A 515 11.16 -0.73 -37.81
CA THR A 515 10.56 -0.99 -39.09
C THR A 515 10.31 -2.50 -39.27
N PRO A 516 9.09 -2.93 -39.58
CA PRO A 516 8.83 -4.31 -39.97
C PRO A 516 9.55 -4.64 -41.27
N LEU A 517 10.15 -5.83 -41.33
CA LEU A 517 10.90 -6.31 -42.50
C LEU A 517 10.04 -7.25 -43.31
N ASP A 518 9.99 -7.03 -44.61
CA ASP A 518 9.55 -8.01 -45.61
C ASP A 518 10.60 -9.11 -45.81
N ILE A 519 10.33 -10.09 -46.67
CA ILE A 519 11.22 -11.24 -46.88
C ILE A 519 12.60 -10.79 -47.37
N GLU A 520 12.68 -9.81 -48.26
CA GLU A 520 13.96 -9.30 -48.77
C GLU A 520 14.71 -8.48 -47.69
N GLY A 521 13.99 -7.67 -46.92
CA GLY A 521 14.55 -6.96 -45.75
C GLY A 521 15.08 -7.93 -44.70
N ARG A 522 14.37 -9.01 -44.41
CA ARG A 522 14.82 -10.07 -43.49
C ARG A 522 16.09 -10.74 -44.00
N LYS A 523 16.15 -11.07 -45.29
CA LYS A 523 17.34 -11.64 -45.91
C LYS A 523 18.54 -10.69 -45.81
N ALA A 524 18.34 -9.43 -46.09
CA ALA A 524 19.39 -8.42 -45.99
C ALA A 524 19.89 -8.25 -44.54
N GLU A 525 18.98 -8.17 -43.58
CA GLU A 525 19.33 -8.02 -42.14
C GLU A 525 20.05 -9.27 -41.60
N LEU A 526 19.57 -10.46 -41.92
CA LEU A 526 20.27 -11.71 -41.57
C LEU A 526 21.69 -11.76 -42.17
N ALA A 527 21.84 -11.38 -43.44
CA ALA A 527 23.15 -11.31 -44.10
C ALA A 527 24.07 -10.29 -43.41
N ARG A 528 23.53 -9.15 -42.98
CA ARG A 528 24.25 -8.13 -42.15
C ARG A 528 24.70 -8.71 -40.81
N ILE A 529 23.85 -9.44 -40.12
CA ILE A 529 24.17 -10.06 -38.81
C ILE A 529 25.28 -11.13 -38.99
N ILE A 530 25.23 -11.90 -40.07
CA ILE A 530 26.21 -12.96 -40.38
C ILE A 530 27.56 -12.40 -40.84
N GLY A 531 27.52 -11.42 -41.75
CA GLY A 531 28.71 -10.92 -42.44
C GLY A 531 29.28 -9.61 -41.89
N GLY A 532 28.58 -8.96 -40.98
CA GLY A 532 28.93 -7.62 -40.48
C GLY A 532 28.62 -6.51 -41.51
N ALA A 533 29.48 -5.50 -41.59
CA ALA A 533 29.26 -4.32 -42.43
C ALA A 533 29.31 -4.59 -43.95
N VAL A 534 29.91 -5.71 -44.37
CA VAL A 534 30.05 -6.07 -45.78
C VAL A 534 29.15 -7.24 -46.09
N ILE A 535 28.07 -6.99 -46.81
CA ILE A 535 27.16 -8.03 -47.29
C ILE A 535 27.72 -8.65 -48.58
N THR A 536 28.02 -9.93 -48.54
CA THR A 536 28.52 -10.71 -49.69
C THR A 536 27.43 -11.60 -50.27
N GLU A 537 27.62 -12.07 -51.52
CA GLU A 537 26.69 -13.01 -52.12
C GLU A 537 26.57 -14.33 -51.30
N THR A 538 27.64 -14.74 -50.67
CA THR A 538 27.68 -15.92 -49.81
C THR A 538 26.83 -15.71 -48.56
N THR A 539 26.93 -14.54 -47.90
CA THR A 539 26.10 -14.24 -46.69
C THR A 539 24.62 -14.11 -47.05
N LEU A 540 24.29 -13.60 -48.24
CA LEU A 540 22.91 -13.58 -48.72
C LEU A 540 22.34 -14.97 -48.96
N LYS A 541 23.13 -15.88 -49.55
CA LYS A 541 22.71 -17.28 -49.73
C LYS A 541 22.52 -17.99 -48.39
N SER A 542 23.44 -17.81 -47.46
CA SER A 542 23.30 -18.37 -46.10
C SER A 542 22.05 -17.82 -45.36
N ALA A 543 21.76 -16.54 -45.52
CA ALA A 543 20.55 -15.93 -44.97
C ALA A 543 19.27 -16.51 -45.57
N GLU A 544 19.28 -16.74 -46.90
CA GLU A 544 18.16 -17.36 -47.63
C GLU A 544 17.93 -18.81 -47.19
N GLU A 545 19.00 -19.58 -47.00
CA GLU A 545 18.91 -20.96 -46.50
C GLU A 545 18.31 -20.98 -45.08
N MET A 546 18.72 -20.06 -44.20
CA MET A 546 18.16 -19.96 -42.86
C MET A 546 16.67 -19.57 -42.84
N LEU A 547 16.21 -18.76 -43.77
CA LEU A 547 14.78 -18.40 -43.89
C LEU A 547 13.90 -19.53 -44.43
N ARG A 548 14.49 -20.48 -45.22
CA ARG A 548 13.76 -21.65 -45.74
C ARG A 548 13.59 -22.76 -44.69
N GLY A 549 14.35 -22.74 -43.57
CA GLY A 549 14.32 -23.72 -42.48
C GLY A 549 15.36 -24.78 -42.64
#